data_0e4b05f5fa3a8b330255dc347c70db6a
#
_entry.id   0e4b05f5fa3a8b330255dc347c70db6a
#
_cell.length_a   1.000
_cell.length_b   1.000
_cell.length_c   1.000
_cell.angle_alpha   90.00
_cell.angle_beta   90.00
_cell.angle_gamma   90.00
#
_symmetry.space_group_name_H-M   'P 1'
#
loop_
_entity.id
_entity.type
_entity.pdbx_description
1 polymer ?
#
loop_
_entity_poly.entity_id
_entity_poly.type
_entity_poly.pdbx_seq_one_letter_code
_entity_poly.pdbx_strand_id
1 'polypeptide(L)'
;VQPKQNILHLPVYQPGKPISEVKRELGLTDVIKLASNENPFGCSPKAKEAIVSLLDQVSIYPDGGAVDLTHAVAEHYGVKPNQIIFGAGSDEVILMIARAFLTPNDETISAFPTFPQYKHNAEIEGATFIEVPVDENGKHDLKAMLAKVNERTKIVWICNPNNPTGTMLSEREIVSFIESVPNHVMVVLDEAYAEYTVNEEYPDSISLLNKYKNIVVLRTFSKIYGLASLRIGFGIGHPDVVRSINQVREPFNTTSFAQKAGLAALQDHEFIRTCREANAAGIRQVTAELDKLGLPYFEAHGNFIMIDVKRPGQAVFQGLLQRGIIVRHDPGWGYPTKIRVTVGSEEQNRKFLEALEQVLSEVAVS
;
A
#
# COMPACT_ATOMS: atom_id res chain seq x y z
N VAL A 1 12.44 2.35 34.07
CA VAL A 1 11.28 1.89 33.29
C VAL A 1 11.77 1.06 32.13
N GLN A 2 11.29 -0.18 31.99
CA GLN A 2 11.68 -1.09 30.93
C GLN A 2 10.54 -1.19 29.88
N PRO A 3 10.83 -1.10 28.57
CA PRO A 3 9.82 -1.35 27.54
C PRO A 3 9.54 -2.86 27.42
N LYS A 4 8.53 -3.21 26.60
CA LYS A 4 8.29 -4.61 26.23
C LYS A 4 9.54 -5.21 25.58
N GLN A 5 9.90 -6.44 25.95
CA GLN A 5 11.10 -7.11 25.43
C GLN A 5 11.06 -7.32 23.92
N ASN A 6 9.89 -7.62 23.39
CA ASN A 6 9.68 -7.88 21.96
C ASN A 6 9.78 -6.64 21.05
N ILE A 7 9.87 -5.43 21.61
CA ILE A 7 10.07 -4.21 20.78
C ILE A 7 11.52 -3.70 20.79
N LEU A 8 12.40 -4.24 21.63
CA LEU A 8 13.77 -3.75 21.78
C LEU A 8 14.60 -3.87 20.49
N HIS A 9 14.30 -4.85 19.65
CA HIS A 9 15.00 -5.11 18.40
C HIS A 9 14.36 -4.38 17.20
N LEU A 10 13.18 -3.79 17.38
CA LEU A 10 12.49 -3.10 16.29
C LEU A 10 13.22 -1.81 15.92
N PRO A 11 13.47 -1.56 14.62
CA PRO A 11 14.04 -0.30 14.19
C PRO A 11 13.07 0.85 14.43
N VAL A 12 13.61 2.00 14.78
CA VAL A 12 12.84 3.24 14.77
C VAL A 12 12.55 3.61 13.30
N TYR A 13 11.28 3.91 13.01
CA TYR A 13 10.88 4.31 11.67
C TYR A 13 11.67 5.55 11.19
N GLN A 14 12.28 5.42 10.03
CA GLN A 14 12.99 6.51 9.38
C GLN A 14 12.11 7.05 8.23
N PRO A 15 11.54 8.25 8.38
CA PRO A 15 10.75 8.84 7.30
C PRO A 15 11.62 9.16 6.08
N GLY A 16 11.03 9.06 4.90
CA GLY A 16 11.66 9.56 3.68
C GLY A 16 11.86 11.07 3.77
N LYS A 17 12.94 11.59 3.14
CA LYS A 17 13.22 13.04 3.14
C LYS A 17 12.09 13.82 2.47
N PRO A 18 11.56 14.88 3.11
CA PRO A 18 10.60 15.79 2.48
C PRO A 18 11.24 16.55 1.31
N ILE A 19 10.44 16.94 0.33
CA ILE A 19 10.90 17.75 -0.82
C ILE A 19 11.61 19.03 -0.36
N SER A 20 11.07 19.70 0.66
CA SER A 20 11.64 20.95 1.21
C SER A 20 13.03 20.75 1.81
N GLU A 21 13.29 19.60 2.42
CA GLU A 21 14.61 19.27 2.97
C GLU A 21 15.61 19.00 1.84
N VAL A 22 15.23 18.24 0.82
CA VAL A 22 16.08 17.97 -0.35
C VAL A 22 16.42 19.25 -1.09
N LYS A 23 15.44 20.15 -1.30
CA LYS A 23 15.69 21.47 -1.90
C LYS A 23 16.71 22.28 -1.12
N ARG A 24 16.58 22.32 0.20
CA ARG A 24 17.47 23.08 1.08
C ARG A 24 18.89 22.49 1.12
N GLU A 25 19.01 21.16 1.24
CA GLU A 25 20.30 20.48 1.33
C GLU A 25 21.11 20.52 0.04
N LEU A 26 20.44 20.39 -1.11
CA LEU A 26 21.08 20.29 -2.42
C LEU A 26 21.05 21.60 -3.21
N GLY A 27 20.41 22.65 -2.70
CA GLY A 27 20.28 23.94 -3.40
C GLY A 27 19.42 23.87 -4.66
N LEU A 28 18.52 22.88 -4.76
CA LEU A 28 17.69 22.66 -5.94
C LEU A 28 16.39 23.47 -5.89
N THR A 29 15.96 23.98 -7.02
CA THR A 29 14.69 24.69 -7.18
C THR A 29 13.55 23.77 -7.61
N ASP A 30 13.87 22.76 -8.42
CA ASP A 30 12.91 21.78 -8.93
C ASP A 30 13.26 20.40 -8.36
N VAL A 31 12.28 19.77 -7.68
CA VAL A 31 12.41 18.44 -7.09
C VAL A 31 11.13 17.67 -7.35
N ILE A 32 11.28 16.47 -7.92
CA ILE A 32 10.20 15.55 -8.24
C ILE A 32 10.29 14.36 -7.29
N LYS A 33 9.23 14.12 -6.50
CA LYS A 33 9.14 12.99 -5.58
C LYS A 33 8.33 11.86 -6.20
N LEU A 34 9.01 10.77 -6.54
CA LEU A 34 8.45 9.53 -7.09
C LEU A 34 8.77 8.33 -6.18
N ALA A 35 8.64 8.53 -4.86
CA ALA A 35 9.13 7.58 -3.84
C ALA A 35 8.04 6.95 -2.98
N SER A 36 6.88 7.60 -2.84
CA SER A 36 5.87 7.22 -1.84
C SER A 36 4.54 6.75 -2.44
N ASN A 37 4.51 6.51 -3.74
CA ASN A 37 3.31 6.02 -4.45
C ASN A 37 2.10 6.97 -4.29
N GLU A 38 2.38 8.26 -4.19
CA GLU A 38 1.37 9.32 -4.14
C GLU A 38 0.71 9.50 -5.51
N ASN A 39 -0.50 10.07 -5.55
CA ASN A 39 -1.16 10.38 -6.81
C ASN A 39 -0.58 11.69 -7.39
N PRO A 40 0.07 11.69 -8.57
CA PRO A 40 0.67 12.88 -9.15
C PRO A 40 -0.34 13.94 -9.59
N PHE A 41 -1.61 13.56 -9.71
CA PHE A 41 -2.71 14.45 -10.12
C PHE A 41 -3.46 15.07 -8.94
N GLY A 42 -2.98 14.83 -7.70
CA GLY A 42 -3.62 15.32 -6.48
C GLY A 42 -4.87 14.53 -6.11
N CYS A 43 -5.91 15.23 -5.68
CA CYS A 43 -7.22 14.64 -5.33
C CYS A 43 -8.35 15.31 -6.10
N SER A 44 -9.53 14.68 -6.07
CA SER A 44 -10.76 15.20 -6.66
C SER A 44 -11.04 16.66 -6.23
N PRO A 45 -11.45 17.55 -7.15
CA PRO A 45 -11.94 18.88 -6.80
C PRO A 45 -13.07 18.86 -5.79
N LYS A 46 -13.97 17.87 -5.85
CA LYS A 46 -15.07 17.68 -4.90
C LYS A 46 -14.54 17.39 -3.49
N ALA A 47 -13.45 16.63 -3.36
CA ALA A 47 -12.80 16.38 -2.08
C ALA A 47 -12.18 17.67 -1.50
N LYS A 48 -11.57 18.51 -2.35
CA LYS A 48 -11.04 19.82 -1.91
C LYS A 48 -12.15 20.75 -1.39
N GLU A 49 -13.27 20.83 -2.11
CA GLU A 49 -14.44 21.61 -1.69
C GLU A 49 -14.99 21.11 -0.34
N ALA A 50 -15.06 19.78 -0.15
CA ALA A 50 -15.49 19.19 1.10
C ALA A 50 -14.57 19.57 2.27
N ILE A 51 -13.25 19.58 2.06
CA ILE A 51 -12.27 20.02 3.07
C ILE A 51 -12.48 21.49 3.43
N VAL A 52 -12.59 22.36 2.44
CA VAL A 52 -12.78 23.81 2.64
C VAL A 52 -14.06 24.09 3.42
N SER A 53 -15.14 23.35 3.17
CA SER A 53 -16.42 23.52 3.87
C SER A 53 -16.39 23.26 5.37
N LEU A 54 -15.32 22.59 5.86
CA LEU A 54 -15.16 22.23 7.27
C LEU A 54 -14.18 23.12 8.04
N LEU A 55 -13.57 24.11 7.43
CA LEU A 55 -12.49 24.89 8.07
C LEU A 55 -12.95 25.59 9.36
N ASP A 56 -14.22 26.02 9.43
CA ASP A 56 -14.80 26.65 10.63
C ASP A 56 -15.21 25.65 11.74
N GLN A 57 -15.06 24.33 11.47
CA GLN A 57 -15.48 23.27 12.40
C GLN A 57 -14.29 22.51 13.02
N VAL A 58 -13.08 23.01 12.89
CA VAL A 58 -11.85 22.35 13.38
C VAL A 58 -11.87 22.04 14.87
N SER A 59 -12.59 22.84 15.66
CA SER A 59 -12.70 22.69 17.12
C SER A 59 -13.66 21.58 17.58
N ILE A 60 -14.38 20.96 16.65
CA ILE A 60 -15.41 19.95 16.95
C ILE A 60 -14.87 18.55 16.64
N TYR A 61 -15.05 17.60 17.55
CA TYR A 61 -14.71 16.20 17.31
C TYR A 61 -15.46 15.66 16.08
N PRO A 62 -14.84 14.74 15.33
CA PRO A 62 -15.51 14.07 14.22
C PRO A 62 -16.64 13.14 14.69
N ASP A 63 -17.47 12.69 13.76
CA ASP A 63 -18.33 11.55 13.99
C ASP A 63 -17.48 10.29 14.28
N GLY A 64 -17.57 9.77 15.51
CA GLY A 64 -16.80 8.61 15.94
C GLY A 64 -17.19 7.30 15.22
N GLY A 65 -18.36 7.26 14.60
CA GLY A 65 -18.86 6.14 13.79
C GLY A 65 -18.58 6.28 12.31
N ALA A 66 -18.18 7.47 11.84
CA ALA A 66 -18.03 7.79 10.42
C ALA A 66 -19.27 7.35 9.60
N VAL A 67 -20.47 7.61 10.10
CA VAL A 67 -21.71 7.00 9.61
C VAL A 67 -21.97 7.30 8.14
N ASP A 68 -21.84 8.56 7.71
CA ASP A 68 -22.06 8.94 6.30
C ASP A 68 -21.09 8.21 5.35
N LEU A 69 -19.80 8.16 5.72
CA LEU A 69 -18.79 7.47 4.92
C LEU A 69 -19.00 5.95 4.95
N THR A 70 -19.42 5.39 6.08
CA THR A 70 -19.74 3.96 6.22
C THR A 70 -20.86 3.57 5.25
N HIS A 71 -21.94 4.34 5.21
CA HIS A 71 -23.05 4.07 4.29
C HIS A 71 -22.63 4.22 2.82
N ALA A 72 -21.84 5.24 2.48
CA ALA A 72 -21.35 5.42 1.12
C ALA A 72 -20.44 4.29 0.66
N VAL A 73 -19.52 3.83 1.51
CA VAL A 73 -18.65 2.68 1.21
C VAL A 73 -19.46 1.39 1.11
N ALA A 74 -20.44 1.18 2.00
CA ALA A 74 -21.34 0.03 1.97
C ALA A 74 -22.13 -0.04 0.66
N GLU A 75 -22.69 1.07 0.22
CA GLU A 75 -23.41 1.19 -1.05
C GLU A 75 -22.48 0.94 -2.24
N HIS A 76 -21.31 1.58 -2.24
CA HIS A 76 -20.33 1.48 -3.33
C HIS A 76 -19.89 0.03 -3.58
N TYR A 77 -19.67 -0.75 -2.53
CA TYR A 77 -19.19 -2.13 -2.61
C TYR A 77 -20.29 -3.19 -2.48
N GLY A 78 -21.55 -2.81 -2.26
CA GLY A 78 -22.64 -3.74 -2.09
C GLY A 78 -22.55 -4.60 -0.82
N VAL A 79 -21.99 -4.05 0.26
CA VAL A 79 -21.82 -4.72 1.56
C VAL A 79 -22.68 -4.04 2.64
N LYS A 80 -22.77 -4.66 3.83
CA LYS A 80 -23.50 -4.07 4.95
C LYS A 80 -22.61 -3.10 5.73
N PRO A 81 -23.18 -2.03 6.35
CA PRO A 81 -22.43 -1.08 7.17
C PRO A 81 -21.61 -1.74 8.30
N ASN A 82 -22.13 -2.80 8.92
CA ASN A 82 -21.45 -3.52 10.00
C ASN A 82 -20.29 -4.42 9.53
N GLN A 83 -20.01 -4.45 8.23
CA GLN A 83 -18.85 -5.13 7.64
C GLN A 83 -17.65 -4.21 7.44
N ILE A 84 -17.77 -2.90 7.78
CA ILE A 84 -16.77 -1.89 7.47
C ILE A 84 -16.14 -1.35 8.76
N ILE A 85 -14.83 -1.15 8.74
CA ILE A 85 -14.05 -0.50 9.79
C ILE A 85 -13.08 0.50 9.19
N PHE A 86 -13.08 1.76 9.68
CA PHE A 86 -12.14 2.79 9.24
C PHE A 86 -10.94 2.91 10.17
N GLY A 87 -9.83 3.31 9.59
CA GLY A 87 -8.58 3.61 10.28
C GLY A 87 -7.89 4.84 9.70
N ALA A 88 -6.93 5.38 10.45
CA ALA A 88 -5.99 6.41 9.99
C ALA A 88 -5.04 5.81 8.91
N GLY A 89 -5.56 5.65 7.70
CA GLY A 89 -5.01 4.80 6.65
C GLY A 89 -5.31 3.32 6.90
N SER A 90 -5.08 2.49 5.90
CA SER A 90 -5.12 1.02 6.07
C SER A 90 -4.05 0.53 7.06
N ASP A 91 -3.00 1.31 7.30
CA ASP A 91 -1.98 1.04 8.32
C ASP A 91 -2.59 0.86 9.72
N GLU A 92 -3.51 1.72 10.12
CA GLU A 92 -4.18 1.57 11.41
C GLU A 92 -5.12 0.36 11.42
N VAL A 93 -5.74 0.01 10.30
CA VAL A 93 -6.54 -1.23 10.23
C VAL A 93 -5.66 -2.45 10.42
N ILE A 94 -4.46 -2.49 9.81
CA ILE A 94 -3.46 -3.56 10.03
C ILE A 94 -3.07 -3.63 11.51
N LEU A 95 -2.78 -2.49 12.14
CA LEU A 95 -2.46 -2.41 13.56
C LEU A 95 -3.60 -2.96 14.42
N MET A 96 -4.85 -2.56 14.13
CA MET A 96 -6.02 -3.02 14.88
C MET A 96 -6.27 -4.52 14.71
N ILE A 97 -6.06 -5.06 13.49
CA ILE A 97 -6.15 -6.50 13.24
C ILE A 97 -5.10 -7.25 14.09
N ALA A 98 -3.85 -6.81 14.05
CA ALA A 98 -2.80 -7.43 14.85
C ALA A 98 -3.11 -7.37 16.35
N ARG A 99 -3.53 -6.22 16.86
CA ARG A 99 -3.91 -6.01 18.26
C ARG A 99 -5.10 -6.86 18.70
N ALA A 100 -6.10 -7.07 17.80
CA ALA A 100 -7.31 -7.82 18.13
C ALA A 100 -7.10 -9.34 18.10
N PHE A 101 -6.18 -9.84 17.27
CA PHE A 101 -6.11 -11.27 16.96
C PHE A 101 -4.78 -11.95 17.30
N LEU A 102 -3.68 -11.21 17.46
CA LEU A 102 -2.37 -11.82 17.68
C LEU A 102 -1.97 -11.84 19.16
N THR A 103 -1.42 -12.97 19.56
CA THR A 103 -0.77 -13.18 20.87
C THR A 103 0.65 -13.75 20.66
N PRO A 104 1.51 -13.76 21.69
CA PRO A 104 2.87 -14.33 21.58
C PRO A 104 2.92 -15.80 21.14
N ASN A 105 1.84 -16.54 21.27
CA ASN A 105 1.76 -17.95 20.85
C ASN A 105 1.38 -18.14 19.38
N ASP A 106 0.96 -17.07 18.72
CA ASP A 106 0.48 -17.12 17.34
C ASP A 106 1.63 -16.94 16.34
N GLU A 107 1.39 -17.45 15.14
CA GLU A 107 2.23 -17.24 13.97
C GLU A 107 1.43 -16.49 12.90
N THR A 108 2.13 -15.69 12.10
CA THR A 108 1.57 -15.01 10.95
C THR A 108 2.55 -15.08 9.78
N ILE A 109 2.02 -15.15 8.57
CA ILE A 109 2.78 -15.44 7.36
C ILE A 109 2.57 -14.33 6.34
N SER A 110 3.63 -13.93 5.65
CA SER A 110 3.53 -13.11 4.43
C SER A 110 4.68 -13.41 3.47
N ALA A 111 4.58 -12.87 2.26
CA ALA A 111 5.67 -12.88 1.31
C ALA A 111 6.82 -11.95 1.76
N PHE A 112 8.00 -12.14 1.18
CA PHE A 112 9.16 -11.26 1.32
C PHE A 112 9.83 -11.03 -0.05
N PRO A 113 10.09 -9.78 -0.44
CA PRO A 113 9.67 -8.55 0.23
C PRO A 113 8.18 -8.24 0.03
N THR A 114 7.60 -7.58 1.03
CA THR A 114 6.24 -7.04 0.97
C THR A 114 6.13 -5.80 1.86
N PHE A 115 4.91 -5.30 2.08
CA PHE A 115 4.67 -4.14 2.92
C PHE A 115 5.08 -4.41 4.37
N PRO A 116 5.98 -3.61 4.96
CA PRO A 116 6.63 -3.95 6.24
C PRO A 116 5.72 -3.85 7.47
N GLN A 117 4.55 -3.21 7.35
CA GLN A 117 3.66 -2.99 8.49
C GLN A 117 3.02 -4.28 9.01
N TYR A 118 2.90 -5.32 8.19
CA TYR A 118 2.44 -6.64 8.66
C TYR A 118 3.37 -7.22 9.71
N LYS A 119 4.67 -7.28 9.37
CA LYS A 119 5.71 -7.77 10.27
C LYS A 119 5.85 -6.91 11.51
N HIS A 120 5.94 -5.59 11.32
CA HIS A 120 6.11 -4.64 12.40
C HIS A 120 5.01 -4.77 13.46
N ASN A 121 3.75 -4.80 13.03
CA ASN A 121 2.62 -4.92 13.97
C ASN A 121 2.53 -6.31 14.62
N ALA A 122 2.85 -7.39 13.89
CA ALA A 122 2.88 -8.73 14.46
C ALA A 122 3.94 -8.86 15.55
N GLU A 123 5.13 -8.32 15.32
CA GLU A 123 6.23 -8.34 16.30
C GLU A 123 5.93 -7.48 17.53
N ILE A 124 5.22 -6.35 17.39
CA ILE A 124 4.75 -5.54 18.53
C ILE A 124 3.83 -6.34 19.44
N GLU A 125 2.97 -7.19 18.88
CA GLU A 125 2.10 -8.09 19.68
C GLU A 125 2.84 -9.35 20.18
N GLY A 126 4.10 -9.53 19.80
CA GLY A 126 4.95 -10.66 20.21
C GLY A 126 4.72 -11.94 19.41
N ALA A 127 3.92 -11.88 18.35
CA ALA A 127 3.68 -13.02 17.47
C ALA A 127 4.91 -13.31 16.58
N THR A 128 5.06 -14.57 16.18
CA THR A 128 6.10 -14.98 15.25
C THR A 128 5.71 -14.63 13.82
N PHE A 129 6.57 -13.89 13.12
CA PHE A 129 6.36 -13.55 11.71
C PHE A 129 7.19 -14.47 10.80
N ILE A 130 6.54 -15.16 9.88
CA ILE A 130 7.16 -16.07 8.92
C ILE A 130 7.18 -15.41 7.55
N GLU A 131 8.37 -15.18 7.04
CA GLU A 131 8.61 -14.61 5.71
C GLU A 131 8.83 -15.73 4.70
N VAL A 132 8.11 -15.66 3.58
CA VAL A 132 8.23 -16.59 2.45
C VAL A 132 8.71 -15.80 1.23
N PRO A 133 9.87 -16.10 0.66
CA PRO A 133 10.36 -15.38 -0.51
C PRO A 133 9.32 -15.36 -1.63
N VAL A 134 9.22 -14.21 -2.31
CA VAL A 134 8.48 -14.14 -3.58
C VAL A 134 9.15 -15.04 -4.64
N ASP A 135 8.41 -15.41 -5.67
CA ASP A 135 8.96 -16.17 -6.77
C ASP A 135 9.93 -15.33 -7.65
N GLU A 136 10.49 -15.95 -8.68
CA GLU A 136 11.43 -15.30 -9.61
C GLU A 136 10.83 -14.09 -10.35
N ASN A 137 9.50 -14.04 -10.49
CA ASN A 137 8.75 -12.95 -11.12
C ASN A 137 8.30 -11.88 -10.12
N GLY A 138 8.70 -11.98 -8.85
CA GLY A 138 8.33 -11.06 -7.79
C GLY A 138 6.91 -11.21 -7.27
N LYS A 139 6.24 -12.33 -7.56
CA LYS A 139 4.88 -12.66 -7.08
C LYS A 139 4.95 -13.41 -5.74
N HIS A 140 3.90 -13.30 -4.95
CA HIS A 140 3.74 -14.17 -3.78
C HIS A 140 3.73 -15.64 -4.20
N ASP A 141 4.58 -16.46 -3.61
CA ASP A 141 4.53 -17.92 -3.74
C ASP A 141 3.50 -18.50 -2.78
N LEU A 142 2.23 -18.49 -3.21
CA LEU A 142 1.11 -18.94 -2.40
C LEU A 142 1.22 -20.42 -1.99
N LYS A 143 1.86 -21.25 -2.82
CA LYS A 143 2.09 -22.66 -2.50
C LYS A 143 3.10 -22.80 -1.36
N ALA A 144 4.19 -22.07 -1.42
CA ALA A 144 5.20 -22.05 -0.36
C ALA A 144 4.63 -21.42 0.94
N MET A 145 3.80 -20.37 0.82
CA MET A 145 3.12 -19.77 1.98
C MET A 145 2.15 -20.78 2.62
N LEU A 146 1.35 -21.50 1.85
CA LEU A 146 0.44 -22.54 2.33
C LEU A 146 1.19 -23.65 3.07
N ALA A 147 2.36 -24.05 2.59
CA ALA A 147 3.19 -25.06 3.24
C ALA A 147 3.71 -24.65 4.63
N LYS A 148 3.68 -23.36 4.97
CA LYS A 148 4.05 -22.85 6.30
C LYS A 148 2.87 -22.75 7.26
N VAL A 149 1.64 -22.89 6.77
CA VAL A 149 0.44 -22.83 7.61
C VAL A 149 0.39 -24.03 8.55
N ASN A 150 0.13 -23.78 9.83
CA ASN A 150 0.01 -24.78 10.87
C ASN A 150 -1.03 -24.36 11.93
N GLU A 151 -1.17 -25.11 13.01
CA GLU A 151 -2.17 -24.88 14.06
C GLU A 151 -2.00 -23.53 14.79
N ARG A 152 -0.79 -22.97 14.81
CA ARG A 152 -0.50 -21.66 15.43
C ARG A 152 -0.69 -20.49 14.46
N THR A 153 -0.83 -20.75 13.17
CA THR A 153 -1.05 -19.71 12.17
C THR A 153 -2.39 -19.02 12.41
N LYS A 154 -2.36 -17.72 12.69
CA LYS A 154 -3.54 -16.91 12.93
C LYS A 154 -3.92 -16.07 11.73
N ILE A 155 -2.93 -15.45 11.06
CA ILE A 155 -3.14 -14.52 9.96
C ILE A 155 -2.16 -14.83 8.82
N VAL A 156 -2.65 -14.79 7.59
CA VAL A 156 -1.83 -14.72 6.37
C VAL A 156 -2.13 -13.38 5.70
N TRP A 157 -1.06 -12.61 5.44
CA TRP A 157 -1.14 -11.31 4.78
C TRP A 157 -0.79 -11.45 3.31
N ILE A 158 -1.68 -11.00 2.44
CA ILE A 158 -1.48 -10.99 0.99
C ILE A 158 -1.64 -9.56 0.48
N CYS A 159 -0.55 -8.97 0.02
CA CYS A 159 -0.54 -7.65 -0.62
C CYS A 159 -0.73 -7.82 -2.12
N ASN A 160 -1.84 -7.36 -2.67
CA ASN A 160 -2.20 -7.59 -4.07
C ASN A 160 -2.90 -6.35 -4.69
N PRO A 161 -2.23 -5.59 -5.56
CA PRO A 161 -0.83 -5.73 -6.02
C PRO A 161 0.19 -5.59 -4.89
N ASN A 162 1.30 -6.33 -5.01
CA ASN A 162 2.33 -6.33 -3.98
C ASN A 162 3.15 -5.04 -3.99
N ASN A 163 3.47 -4.52 -2.83
CA ASN A 163 4.46 -3.49 -2.61
C ASN A 163 5.66 -4.13 -1.89
N PRO A 164 6.90 -4.14 -2.45
CA PRO A 164 7.40 -3.20 -3.46
C PRO A 164 7.45 -3.71 -4.90
N THR A 165 7.09 -4.96 -5.19
CA THR A 165 7.32 -5.58 -6.51
C THR A 165 6.36 -5.10 -7.60
N GLY A 166 5.14 -4.68 -7.24
CA GLY A 166 4.10 -4.24 -8.18
C GLY A 166 3.29 -5.36 -8.81
N THR A 167 3.65 -6.60 -8.58
CA THR A 167 3.06 -7.80 -9.16
C THR A 167 1.68 -8.11 -8.59
N MET A 168 0.85 -8.83 -9.32
CA MET A 168 -0.47 -9.23 -8.87
C MET A 168 -0.68 -10.73 -8.91
N LEU A 169 -1.61 -11.17 -8.08
CA LEU A 169 -2.22 -12.51 -8.09
C LEU A 169 -3.58 -12.42 -8.76
N SER A 170 -3.92 -13.42 -9.56
CA SER A 170 -5.24 -13.53 -10.19
C SER A 170 -6.30 -13.99 -9.19
N GLU A 171 -7.57 -13.79 -9.54
CA GLU A 171 -8.70 -14.31 -8.75
C GLU A 171 -8.59 -15.81 -8.54
N ARG A 172 -8.21 -16.55 -9.58
CA ARG A 172 -8.06 -18.02 -9.50
C ARG A 172 -6.99 -18.41 -8.46
N GLU A 173 -5.86 -17.71 -8.44
CA GLU A 173 -4.78 -17.96 -7.45
C GLU A 173 -5.27 -17.67 -6.04
N ILE A 174 -5.94 -16.53 -5.83
CA ILE A 174 -6.47 -16.10 -4.52
C ILE A 174 -7.54 -17.09 -4.02
N VAL A 175 -8.51 -17.44 -4.86
CA VAL A 175 -9.59 -18.37 -4.49
C VAL A 175 -9.03 -19.75 -4.13
N SER A 176 -8.12 -20.28 -4.95
CA SER A 176 -7.47 -21.57 -4.67
C SER A 176 -6.73 -21.57 -3.34
N PHE A 177 -6.06 -20.47 -3.01
CA PHE A 177 -5.36 -20.31 -1.72
C PHE A 177 -6.36 -20.27 -0.55
N ILE A 178 -7.40 -19.43 -0.63
CA ILE A 178 -8.41 -19.29 0.43
C ILE A 178 -9.08 -20.63 0.70
N GLU A 179 -9.42 -21.40 -0.33
CA GLU A 179 -10.05 -22.71 -0.20
C GLU A 179 -9.13 -23.79 0.41
N SER A 180 -7.81 -23.58 0.34
CA SER A 180 -6.81 -24.48 0.90
C SER A 180 -6.40 -24.13 2.33
N VAL A 181 -6.68 -22.92 2.78
CA VAL A 181 -6.34 -22.45 4.13
C VAL A 181 -7.39 -22.92 5.14
N PRO A 182 -6.97 -23.44 6.32
CA PRO A 182 -7.92 -23.81 7.38
C PRO A 182 -8.78 -22.61 7.85
N ASN A 183 -10.02 -22.88 8.21
CA ASN A 183 -11.00 -21.86 8.60
C ASN A 183 -10.60 -21.04 9.85
N HIS A 184 -9.67 -21.52 10.66
CA HIS A 184 -9.16 -20.77 11.81
C HIS A 184 -8.14 -19.68 11.44
N VAL A 185 -7.66 -19.68 10.20
CA VAL A 185 -6.69 -18.72 9.69
C VAL A 185 -7.41 -17.59 8.97
N MET A 186 -7.16 -16.37 9.41
CA MET A 186 -7.62 -15.16 8.71
C MET A 186 -6.70 -14.87 7.52
N VAL A 187 -7.27 -14.65 6.34
CA VAL A 187 -6.53 -14.16 5.17
C VAL A 187 -6.85 -12.68 4.98
N VAL A 188 -5.85 -11.83 5.15
CA VAL A 188 -5.97 -10.39 4.92
C VAL A 188 -5.48 -10.09 3.52
N LEU A 189 -6.38 -9.60 2.68
CA LEU A 189 -6.11 -9.16 1.31
C LEU A 189 -5.92 -7.64 1.31
N ASP A 190 -4.66 -7.19 1.29
CA ASP A 190 -4.33 -5.77 1.23
C ASP A 190 -4.32 -5.29 -0.22
N GLU A 191 -5.33 -4.55 -0.57
CA GLU A 191 -5.62 -4.09 -1.92
C GLU A 191 -5.46 -2.56 -2.06
N ALA A 192 -4.43 -2.00 -1.44
CA ALA A 192 -4.17 -0.56 -1.45
C ALA A 192 -4.01 0.03 -2.87
N TYR A 193 -3.68 -0.79 -3.85
CA TYR A 193 -3.47 -0.38 -5.26
C TYR A 193 -4.51 -0.94 -6.23
N ALA A 194 -5.57 -1.56 -5.73
CA ALA A 194 -6.58 -2.26 -6.54
C ALA A 194 -7.18 -1.40 -7.65
N GLU A 195 -7.46 -0.15 -7.36
CA GLU A 195 -8.13 0.77 -8.31
C GLU A 195 -7.27 1.11 -9.52
N TYR A 196 -5.95 0.89 -9.47
CA TYR A 196 -5.03 1.08 -10.59
C TYR A 196 -5.00 -0.09 -11.57
N THR A 197 -5.43 -1.28 -11.15
CA THR A 197 -5.34 -2.47 -12.00
C THR A 197 -6.27 -2.37 -13.20
N VAL A 198 -5.75 -2.75 -14.36
CA VAL A 198 -6.51 -2.84 -15.62
C VAL A 198 -6.59 -4.28 -16.13
N ASN A 199 -5.98 -5.23 -15.41
CA ASN A 199 -5.99 -6.64 -15.76
C ASN A 199 -7.30 -7.29 -15.32
N GLU A 200 -8.00 -7.94 -16.26
CA GLU A 200 -9.30 -8.58 -16.03
C GLU A 200 -9.24 -9.80 -15.09
N GLU A 201 -8.05 -10.37 -14.89
CA GLU A 201 -7.87 -11.48 -13.97
C GLU A 201 -7.73 -11.03 -12.50
N TYR A 202 -7.69 -9.70 -12.25
CA TYR A 202 -7.62 -9.18 -10.89
C TYR A 202 -8.87 -9.56 -10.08
N PRO A 203 -8.72 -10.04 -8.82
CA PRO A 203 -9.85 -10.57 -8.07
C PRO A 203 -10.89 -9.51 -7.69
N ASP A 204 -12.17 -9.88 -7.75
CA ASP A 204 -13.25 -9.20 -7.04
C ASP A 204 -13.33 -9.73 -5.60
N SER A 205 -12.34 -9.33 -4.78
CA SER A 205 -12.22 -9.83 -3.42
C SER A 205 -13.39 -9.45 -2.52
N ILE A 206 -14.10 -8.36 -2.83
CA ILE A 206 -15.29 -7.94 -2.07
C ILE A 206 -16.41 -8.95 -2.25
N SER A 207 -16.63 -9.44 -3.46
CA SER A 207 -17.63 -10.50 -3.72
C SER A 207 -17.31 -11.82 -3.00
N LEU A 208 -16.01 -12.11 -2.79
CA LEU A 208 -15.57 -13.30 -2.05
C LEU A 208 -16.00 -13.30 -0.58
N LEU A 209 -16.25 -12.13 0.02
CA LEU A 209 -16.75 -11.99 1.41
C LEU A 209 -18.11 -12.68 1.62
N ASN A 210 -18.90 -12.85 0.56
CA ASN A 210 -20.17 -13.55 0.64
C ASN A 210 -20.01 -15.08 0.87
N LYS A 211 -18.86 -15.63 0.43
CA LYS A 211 -18.56 -17.06 0.50
C LYS A 211 -17.61 -17.41 1.65
N TYR A 212 -16.62 -16.58 1.91
CA TYR A 212 -15.55 -16.85 2.86
C TYR A 212 -15.59 -15.87 4.04
N LYS A 213 -15.81 -16.41 5.24
CA LYS A 213 -15.92 -15.60 6.47
C LYS A 213 -14.57 -15.23 7.10
N ASN A 214 -13.52 -15.91 6.70
CA ASN A 214 -12.17 -15.75 7.25
C ASN A 214 -11.29 -14.81 6.43
N ILE A 215 -11.87 -14.01 5.53
CA ILE A 215 -11.12 -12.99 4.78
C ILE A 215 -11.45 -11.58 5.28
N VAL A 216 -10.46 -10.71 5.19
CA VAL A 216 -10.60 -9.26 5.39
C VAL A 216 -9.93 -8.57 4.21
N VAL A 217 -10.64 -7.65 3.57
CA VAL A 217 -10.12 -6.86 2.45
C VAL A 217 -9.78 -5.46 2.94
N LEU A 218 -8.55 -4.99 2.71
CA LEU A 218 -8.12 -3.64 3.05
C LEU A 218 -8.10 -2.75 1.82
N ARG A 219 -8.57 -1.53 1.97
CA ARG A 219 -8.56 -0.47 0.95
C ARG A 219 -8.10 0.85 1.57
N THR A 220 -7.65 1.78 0.74
CA THR A 220 -7.16 3.08 1.20
C THR A 220 -7.59 4.21 0.29
N PHE A 221 -7.78 5.39 0.87
CA PHE A 221 -7.95 6.65 0.13
C PHE A 221 -6.59 7.35 -0.16
N SER A 222 -5.48 6.77 0.29
CA SER A 222 -4.15 7.39 0.17
C SER A 222 -3.57 7.37 -1.24
N LYS A 223 -4.00 6.42 -2.10
CA LYS A 223 -3.39 6.18 -3.41
C LYS A 223 -4.19 6.85 -4.51
N ILE A 224 -5.04 6.14 -5.24
CA ILE A 224 -5.75 6.71 -6.40
C ILE A 224 -6.66 7.88 -6.01
N TYR A 225 -7.25 7.87 -4.82
CA TYR A 225 -8.09 8.97 -4.36
C TYR A 225 -7.30 10.24 -3.99
N GLY A 226 -5.96 10.15 -3.87
CA GLY A 226 -5.09 11.31 -3.63
C GLY A 226 -5.20 11.93 -2.25
N LEU A 227 -5.69 11.20 -1.24
CA LEU A 227 -5.93 11.71 0.11
C LEU A 227 -4.89 11.23 1.13
N ALA A 228 -3.65 10.99 0.69
CA ALA A 228 -2.59 10.42 1.54
C ALA A 228 -2.35 11.19 2.85
N SER A 229 -2.40 12.53 2.81
CA SER A 229 -2.18 13.38 3.98
C SER A 229 -3.34 13.37 4.98
N LEU A 230 -4.54 12.98 4.57
CA LEU A 230 -5.72 12.93 5.43
C LEU A 230 -5.80 11.68 6.28
N ARG A 231 -4.98 10.66 5.97
CA ARG A 231 -4.87 9.42 6.71
C ARG A 231 -6.24 8.74 6.88
N ILE A 232 -6.80 8.21 5.81
CA ILE A 232 -8.06 7.46 5.81
C ILE A 232 -7.96 6.20 4.95
N GLY A 233 -8.35 5.07 5.51
CA GLY A 233 -8.47 3.77 4.89
C GLY A 233 -9.49 2.92 5.61
N PHE A 234 -9.77 1.75 5.10
CA PHE A 234 -10.80 0.89 5.68
C PHE A 234 -10.54 -0.60 5.42
N GLY A 235 -11.16 -1.42 6.26
CA GLY A 235 -11.27 -2.85 6.08
C GLY A 235 -12.73 -3.27 5.88
N ILE A 236 -12.94 -4.31 5.09
CA ILE A 236 -14.24 -4.96 4.89
C ILE A 236 -14.10 -6.43 5.25
N GLY A 237 -14.96 -6.95 6.11
CA GLY A 237 -14.89 -8.33 6.57
C GLY A 237 -16.22 -8.87 7.09
N HIS A 238 -16.19 -10.08 7.64
CA HIS A 238 -17.37 -10.62 8.33
C HIS A 238 -17.72 -9.74 9.55
N PRO A 239 -19.00 -9.49 9.85
CA PRO A 239 -19.41 -8.61 10.95
C PRO A 239 -18.78 -8.94 12.31
N ASP A 240 -18.60 -10.22 12.64
CA ASP A 240 -17.98 -10.62 13.92
C ASP A 240 -16.49 -10.27 13.97
N VAL A 241 -15.78 -10.40 12.84
CA VAL A 241 -14.38 -9.99 12.72
C VAL A 241 -14.26 -8.48 12.86
N VAL A 242 -15.08 -7.74 12.13
CA VAL A 242 -15.12 -6.26 12.19
C VAL A 242 -15.45 -5.77 13.60
N ARG A 243 -16.40 -6.42 14.29
CA ARG A 243 -16.72 -6.10 15.68
C ARG A 243 -15.50 -6.27 16.59
N SER A 244 -14.75 -7.35 16.44
CA SER A 244 -13.54 -7.59 17.24
C SER A 244 -12.45 -6.55 16.98
N ILE A 245 -12.26 -6.16 15.71
CA ILE A 245 -11.33 -5.07 15.35
C ILE A 245 -11.79 -3.75 15.95
N ASN A 246 -13.10 -3.47 15.93
CA ASN A 246 -13.66 -2.24 16.48
C ASN A 246 -13.50 -2.13 18.01
N GLN A 247 -13.39 -3.25 18.74
CA GLN A 247 -13.16 -3.26 20.19
C GLN A 247 -11.81 -2.67 20.61
N VAL A 248 -10.82 -2.68 19.71
CA VAL A 248 -9.46 -2.15 19.96
C VAL A 248 -9.21 -0.81 19.27
N ARG A 249 -10.22 -0.25 18.60
CA ARG A 249 -10.12 1.01 17.90
C ARG A 249 -10.09 2.19 18.89
N GLU A 250 -9.21 3.17 18.62
CA GLU A 250 -9.19 4.40 19.41
C GLU A 250 -10.41 5.29 19.10
N PRO A 251 -10.97 5.98 20.12
CA PRO A 251 -12.05 6.92 19.89
C PRO A 251 -11.65 8.01 18.89
N PHE A 252 -12.58 8.39 18.00
CA PHE A 252 -12.39 9.48 17.03
C PHE A 252 -11.13 9.34 16.17
N ASN A 253 -10.78 8.12 15.79
CA ASN A 253 -9.54 7.79 15.08
C ASN A 253 -9.45 8.33 13.65
N THR A 254 -10.54 8.84 13.07
CA THR A 254 -10.54 9.47 11.74
C THR A 254 -11.10 10.89 11.84
N THR A 255 -10.46 11.83 11.14
CA THR A 255 -10.85 13.25 11.21
C THR A 255 -12.10 13.54 10.39
N SER A 256 -12.83 14.61 10.73
CA SER A 256 -13.97 15.10 9.94
C SER A 256 -13.58 15.40 8.50
N PHE A 257 -12.39 15.97 8.30
CA PHE A 257 -11.83 16.26 6.97
C PHE A 257 -11.63 14.99 6.15
N ALA A 258 -11.04 13.95 6.76
CA ALA A 258 -10.84 12.67 6.13
C ALA A 258 -12.15 11.99 5.72
N GLN A 259 -13.14 12.01 6.61
CA GLN A 259 -14.45 11.41 6.36
C GLN A 259 -15.18 12.12 5.21
N LYS A 260 -15.25 13.45 5.24
CA LYS A 260 -15.95 14.24 4.19
C LYS A 260 -15.22 14.21 2.85
N ALA A 261 -13.90 14.33 2.85
CA ALA A 261 -13.11 14.22 1.64
C ALA A 261 -13.17 12.80 1.04
N GLY A 262 -13.12 11.76 1.87
CA GLY A 262 -13.28 10.37 1.46
C GLY A 262 -14.64 10.12 0.79
N LEU A 263 -15.71 10.62 1.39
CA LEU A 263 -17.08 10.57 0.83
C LEU A 263 -17.13 11.22 -0.56
N ALA A 264 -16.63 12.44 -0.69
CA ALA A 264 -16.63 13.18 -1.95
C ALA A 264 -15.75 12.51 -3.03
N ALA A 265 -14.57 12.02 -2.64
CA ALA A 265 -13.65 11.33 -3.54
C ALA A 265 -14.23 10.01 -4.05
N LEU A 266 -14.90 9.24 -3.19
CA LEU A 266 -15.53 7.97 -3.55
C LEU A 266 -16.60 8.14 -4.66
N GLN A 267 -17.29 9.26 -4.65
CA GLN A 267 -18.35 9.61 -5.62
C GLN A 267 -17.82 10.23 -6.91
N ASP A 268 -16.54 10.59 -7.01
CA ASP A 268 -15.96 11.19 -8.20
C ASP A 268 -15.34 10.13 -9.12
N HIS A 269 -16.20 9.34 -9.74
CA HIS A 269 -15.79 8.24 -10.63
C HIS A 269 -14.97 8.71 -11.84
N GLU A 270 -15.23 9.92 -12.32
CA GLU A 270 -14.51 10.53 -13.46
C GLU A 270 -13.03 10.77 -13.09
N PHE A 271 -12.77 11.35 -11.91
CA PHE A 271 -11.42 11.56 -11.43
C PHE A 271 -10.65 10.23 -11.30
N ILE A 272 -11.28 9.20 -10.70
CA ILE A 272 -10.66 7.88 -10.53
C ILE A 272 -10.36 7.24 -11.90
N ARG A 273 -11.30 7.28 -12.84
CA ARG A 273 -11.09 6.75 -14.18
C ARG A 273 -9.92 7.44 -14.89
N THR A 274 -9.87 8.76 -14.83
CA THR A 274 -8.79 9.57 -15.43
C THR A 274 -7.42 9.21 -14.82
N CYS A 275 -7.34 9.08 -13.50
CA CYS A 275 -6.10 8.70 -12.83
C CYS A 275 -5.65 7.27 -13.20
N ARG A 276 -6.58 6.32 -13.28
CA ARG A 276 -6.29 4.94 -13.70
C ARG A 276 -5.75 4.89 -15.14
N GLU A 277 -6.39 5.58 -16.07
CA GLU A 277 -5.98 5.65 -17.47
C GLU A 277 -4.61 6.31 -17.62
N ALA A 278 -4.38 7.43 -16.91
CA ALA A 278 -3.10 8.13 -16.92
C ALA A 278 -1.97 7.27 -16.31
N ASN A 279 -2.24 6.53 -15.23
CA ASN A 279 -1.28 5.61 -14.64
C ASN A 279 -0.92 4.48 -15.62
N ALA A 280 -1.90 3.86 -16.26
CA ALA A 280 -1.67 2.81 -17.26
C ALA A 280 -0.83 3.33 -18.45
N ALA A 281 -1.10 4.54 -18.91
CA ALA A 281 -0.30 5.20 -19.95
C ALA A 281 1.14 5.48 -19.45
N GLY A 282 1.30 5.94 -18.20
CA GLY A 282 2.60 6.17 -17.59
C GLY A 282 3.43 4.91 -17.42
N ILE A 283 2.81 3.80 -17.04
CA ILE A 283 3.49 2.49 -16.99
C ILE A 283 4.03 2.14 -18.38
N ARG A 284 3.21 2.25 -19.43
CA ARG A 284 3.66 1.98 -20.81
C ARG A 284 4.79 2.91 -21.24
N GLN A 285 4.71 4.19 -20.91
CA GLN A 285 5.76 5.18 -21.19
C GLN A 285 7.09 4.76 -20.56
N VAL A 286 7.09 4.45 -19.28
CA VAL A 286 8.32 4.12 -18.53
C VAL A 286 8.87 2.77 -19.00
N THR A 287 8.05 1.74 -19.12
CA THR A 287 8.51 0.40 -19.51
C THR A 287 9.06 0.36 -20.95
N ALA A 288 8.49 1.12 -21.86
CA ALA A 288 9.01 1.22 -23.23
C ALA A 288 10.44 1.77 -23.28
N GLU A 289 10.79 2.73 -22.43
CA GLU A 289 12.16 3.24 -22.33
C GLU A 289 13.07 2.28 -21.57
N LEU A 290 12.58 1.60 -20.54
CA LEU A 290 13.36 0.57 -19.84
C LEU A 290 13.73 -0.58 -20.77
N ASP A 291 12.83 -0.98 -21.66
CA ASP A 291 13.10 -2.01 -22.68
C ASP A 291 14.23 -1.58 -23.64
N LYS A 292 14.24 -0.32 -24.09
CA LYS A 292 15.32 0.24 -24.92
C LYS A 292 16.66 0.26 -24.18
N LEU A 293 16.64 0.54 -22.89
CA LEU A 293 17.83 0.56 -22.02
C LEU A 293 18.26 -0.85 -21.60
N GLY A 294 17.47 -1.88 -21.90
CA GLY A 294 17.74 -3.27 -21.51
C GLY A 294 17.68 -3.49 -19.99
N LEU A 295 16.86 -2.73 -19.29
CA LEU A 295 16.68 -2.81 -17.82
C LEU A 295 15.47 -3.69 -17.48
N PRO A 296 15.67 -4.80 -16.77
CA PRO A 296 14.56 -5.64 -16.31
C PRO A 296 13.70 -4.91 -15.25
N TYR A 297 12.42 -5.24 -15.25
CA TYR A 297 11.47 -4.77 -14.24
C TYR A 297 10.42 -5.85 -13.96
N PHE A 298 9.79 -5.80 -12.81
CA PHE A 298 8.64 -6.65 -12.55
C PHE A 298 7.37 -6.07 -13.20
N GLU A 299 6.46 -6.93 -13.63
CA GLU A 299 5.17 -6.53 -14.18
C GLU A 299 4.40 -5.67 -13.16
N ALA A 300 4.06 -4.44 -13.55
CA ALA A 300 3.52 -3.43 -12.64
C ALA A 300 2.00 -3.33 -12.76
N HIS A 301 1.29 -3.51 -11.65
CA HIS A 301 -0.16 -3.41 -11.55
C HIS A 301 -0.64 -2.33 -10.56
N GLY A 302 0.27 -1.70 -9.82
CA GLY A 302 0.01 -0.54 -8.99
C GLY A 302 0.34 0.77 -9.72
N ASN A 303 0.69 1.80 -8.93
CA ASN A 303 1.17 3.08 -9.46
C ASN A 303 2.69 3.26 -9.29
N PHE A 304 3.44 2.18 -9.39
CA PHE A 304 4.89 2.16 -9.27
C PHE A 304 5.48 0.97 -10.02
N ILE A 305 6.78 1.05 -10.32
CA ILE A 305 7.53 0.00 -11.03
C ILE A 305 8.79 -0.32 -10.23
N MET A 306 9.06 -1.60 -10.02
CA MET A 306 10.33 -2.08 -9.46
C MET A 306 11.28 -2.42 -10.61
N ILE A 307 12.39 -1.69 -10.70
CA ILE A 307 13.35 -1.73 -11.80
C ILE A 307 14.65 -2.30 -11.30
N ASP A 308 15.22 -3.26 -12.04
CA ASP A 308 16.59 -3.70 -11.85
C ASP A 308 17.54 -2.82 -12.68
N VAL A 309 18.24 -1.93 -12.03
CA VAL A 309 19.15 -0.98 -12.68
C VAL A 309 20.51 -1.58 -13.03
N LYS A 310 20.73 -2.88 -12.71
CA LYS A 310 21.99 -3.61 -12.95
C LYS A 310 23.23 -2.89 -12.42
N ARG A 311 23.07 -2.11 -11.40
CA ARG A 311 24.07 -1.32 -10.69
C ARG A 311 23.70 -1.26 -9.22
N PRO A 312 24.62 -0.89 -8.31
CA PRO A 312 24.25 -0.70 -6.91
C PRO A 312 23.07 0.29 -6.78
N GLY A 313 21.91 -0.20 -6.32
CA GLY A 313 20.66 0.59 -6.23
C GLY A 313 20.84 1.84 -5.39
N GLN A 314 21.64 1.77 -4.32
CA GLN A 314 21.96 2.94 -3.50
C GLN A 314 22.71 4.02 -4.28
N ALA A 315 23.65 3.64 -5.16
CA ALA A 315 24.41 4.62 -5.96
C ALA A 315 23.49 5.30 -7.00
N VAL A 316 22.61 4.51 -7.65
CA VAL A 316 21.64 5.06 -8.60
C VAL A 316 20.63 5.97 -7.88
N PHE A 317 20.14 5.57 -6.72
CA PHE A 317 19.29 6.41 -5.87
C PHE A 317 19.94 7.75 -5.55
N GLN A 318 21.22 7.76 -5.13
CA GLN A 318 21.94 9.00 -4.82
C GLN A 318 22.15 9.86 -6.07
N GLY A 319 22.50 9.27 -7.21
CA GLY A 319 22.66 9.98 -8.47
C GLY A 319 21.38 10.67 -8.94
N LEU A 320 20.23 10.00 -8.80
CA LEU A 320 18.92 10.56 -9.09
C LEU A 320 18.55 11.68 -8.10
N LEU A 321 18.81 11.48 -6.82
CA LEU A 321 18.55 12.46 -5.77
C LEU A 321 19.32 13.78 -6.03
N GLN A 322 20.59 13.68 -6.44
CA GLN A 322 21.40 14.86 -6.79
C GLN A 322 20.83 15.65 -7.99
N ARG A 323 20.03 14.98 -8.83
CA ARG A 323 19.31 15.58 -9.97
C ARG A 323 17.89 16.02 -9.65
N GLY A 324 17.52 15.98 -8.36
CA GLY A 324 16.18 16.37 -7.90
C GLY A 324 15.10 15.32 -8.15
N ILE A 325 15.45 14.08 -8.44
CA ILE A 325 14.49 12.98 -8.59
C ILE A 325 14.59 12.05 -7.38
N ILE A 326 13.53 12.00 -6.58
CA ILE A 326 13.46 11.16 -5.39
C ILE A 326 12.71 9.87 -5.75
N VAL A 327 13.42 8.75 -5.78
CA VAL A 327 12.86 7.39 -5.91
C VAL A 327 13.00 6.64 -4.59
N ARG A 328 12.67 5.35 -4.54
CA ARG A 328 12.89 4.51 -3.38
C ARG A 328 13.91 3.42 -3.68
N HIS A 329 14.88 3.29 -2.80
CA HIS A 329 15.73 2.12 -2.65
C HIS A 329 15.73 1.74 -1.18
N ASP A 330 15.59 0.46 -0.89
CA ASP A 330 15.58 -0.05 0.47
C ASP A 330 16.37 -1.35 0.55
N PRO A 331 17.52 -1.36 1.23
CA PRO A 331 18.31 -2.57 1.43
C PRO A 331 17.52 -3.70 2.10
N GLY A 332 16.50 -3.35 2.89
CA GLY A 332 15.61 -4.30 3.57
C GLY A 332 14.75 -5.15 2.63
N TRP A 333 14.67 -4.81 1.34
CA TRP A 333 13.98 -5.65 0.35
C TRP A 333 14.79 -6.86 -0.11
N GLY A 334 16.09 -6.91 0.20
CA GLY A 334 16.98 -7.97 -0.30
C GLY A 334 17.33 -7.85 -1.78
N TYR A 335 17.09 -6.68 -2.39
CA TYR A 335 17.38 -6.38 -3.80
C TYR A 335 18.45 -5.30 -3.94
N PRO A 336 19.75 -5.67 -4.01
CA PRO A 336 20.84 -4.69 -4.00
C PRO A 336 20.88 -3.81 -5.26
N THR A 337 20.30 -4.27 -6.37
CA THR A 337 20.32 -3.57 -7.68
C THR A 337 18.97 -2.97 -8.07
N LYS A 338 17.95 -3.05 -7.21
CA LYS A 338 16.61 -2.58 -7.60
C LYS A 338 16.26 -1.26 -6.94
N ILE A 339 15.55 -0.45 -7.69
CA ILE A 339 14.87 0.76 -7.21
C ILE A 339 13.37 0.66 -7.51
N ARG A 340 12.54 1.31 -6.70
CA ARG A 340 11.11 1.45 -6.95
C ARG A 340 10.81 2.89 -7.31
N VAL A 341 10.16 3.12 -8.43
CA VAL A 341 9.74 4.45 -8.89
C VAL A 341 8.23 4.53 -8.95
N THR A 342 7.65 5.58 -8.38
CA THR A 342 6.24 5.91 -8.54
C THR A 342 6.01 6.41 -9.96
N VAL A 343 4.92 5.98 -10.59
CA VAL A 343 4.51 6.48 -11.90
C VAL A 343 3.94 7.89 -11.70
N GLY A 344 4.61 8.88 -12.30
CA GLY A 344 4.23 10.27 -12.24
C GLY A 344 3.35 10.70 -13.43
N SER A 345 3.23 12.02 -13.62
CA SER A 345 2.72 12.57 -14.87
C SER A 345 3.67 12.25 -16.03
N GLU A 346 3.19 12.41 -17.27
CA GLU A 346 4.02 12.20 -18.47
C GLU A 346 5.35 12.96 -18.40
N GLU A 347 5.30 14.22 -17.99
CA GLU A 347 6.48 15.09 -17.82
C GLU A 347 7.41 14.61 -16.69
N GLN A 348 6.85 14.18 -15.55
CA GLN A 348 7.65 13.65 -14.44
C GLN A 348 8.32 12.32 -14.84
N ASN A 349 7.63 11.45 -15.55
CA ASN A 349 8.20 10.20 -16.07
C ASN A 349 9.33 10.48 -17.06
N ARG A 350 9.16 11.45 -17.98
CA ARG A 350 10.20 11.87 -18.93
C ARG A 350 11.45 12.35 -18.21
N LYS A 351 11.31 13.28 -17.25
CA LYS A 351 12.42 13.79 -16.46
C LYS A 351 13.13 12.69 -15.66
N PHE A 352 12.39 11.76 -15.09
CA PHE A 352 12.96 10.60 -14.41
C PHE A 352 13.80 9.75 -15.36
N LEU A 353 13.30 9.44 -16.55
CA LEU A 353 13.99 8.59 -17.53
C LEU A 353 15.27 9.24 -18.05
N GLU A 354 15.24 10.56 -18.35
CA GLU A 354 16.40 11.32 -18.74
C GLU A 354 17.49 11.33 -17.64
N ALA A 355 17.07 11.56 -16.40
CA ALA A 355 17.98 11.51 -15.25
C ALA A 355 18.55 10.10 -15.03
N LEU A 356 17.72 9.06 -15.18
CA LEU A 356 18.14 7.66 -15.04
C LEU A 356 19.22 7.31 -16.06
N GLU A 357 19.04 7.64 -17.33
CA GLU A 357 20.01 7.37 -18.40
C GLU A 357 21.36 8.03 -18.09
N GLN A 358 21.36 9.29 -17.65
CA GLN A 358 22.58 10.01 -17.24
C GLN A 358 23.28 9.30 -16.07
N VAL A 359 22.53 8.97 -15.01
CA VAL A 359 23.09 8.30 -13.83
C VAL A 359 23.67 6.93 -14.20
N LEU A 360 23.00 6.18 -15.05
CA LEU A 360 23.49 4.87 -15.50
C LEU A 360 24.79 4.94 -16.31
N SER A 361 25.07 6.06 -16.97
CA SER A 361 26.34 6.28 -17.67
C SER A 361 27.51 6.58 -16.73
N GLU A 362 27.21 7.07 -15.53
CA GLU A 362 28.20 7.50 -14.53
C GLU A 362 28.48 6.41 -13.46
N VAL A 363 27.50 5.58 -13.15
CA VAL A 363 27.61 4.52 -12.14
C VAL A 363 28.07 3.23 -12.77
N ALA A 364 29.17 2.66 -12.26
CA ALA A 364 29.71 1.40 -12.75
C ALA A 364 28.72 0.22 -12.61
N VAL A 365 28.80 -0.71 -13.53
CA VAL A 365 28.06 -2.00 -13.46
C VAL A 365 28.59 -2.80 -12.27
N SER A 366 27.69 -3.33 -11.44
CA SER A 366 28.02 -4.15 -10.25
C SER A 366 28.38 -5.60 -10.63
#